data_421d75b74d75adf73b298b711075efe4
#
_entry.id   421d75b74d75adf73b298b711075efe4
#
_cell.length_a   1.000
_cell.length_b   1.000
_cell.length_c   1.000
_cell.angle_alpha   90.00
_cell.angle_beta   90.00
_cell.angle_gamma   90.00
#
_symmetry.space_group_name_H-M   'P 1'
#
loop_
_entity.id
_entity.type
_entity.pdbx_description
1 polymer ?
#
loop_
_entity_poly.entity_id
_entity_poly.type
_entity_poly.pdbx_seq_one_letter_code
_entity_poly.pdbx_strand_id
1 'polypeptide(L)'
;MRLKNLILILATVAVVAGCGSVGQSGGEGGGQDQAQKQQQKQQQKQETPDKQVAPQQGEQEDSGETQTAVEPPSDDMMKLTVPKMAEIKDDEIPTGLGTDETLFHDYAGVHIKHTGFPWEEEANVYIAGHRLGFEGTDSHLAFWDLNELEEGDEIYITDSEGRKYTYVVFKKVIATPENLGVLAPLEGKNIVTLQTCTLPDYVNRLLVRGELEKIEQA
;
A
#
# COMPACT_ATOMS: atom_id res chain seq x y z
N MET A 1 -18.64 49.58 27.32
CA MET A 1 -19.68 50.44 26.68
C MET A 1 -19.71 50.16 25.18
N ARG A 2 -20.90 49.76 24.67
CA ARG A 2 -21.32 49.69 23.23
C ARG A 2 -20.68 48.60 22.37
N LEU A 3 -21.39 47.86 21.55
CA LEU A 3 -22.84 47.55 21.32
C LEU A 3 -22.87 46.49 20.22
N LYS A 4 -23.65 45.47 20.43
CA LYS A 4 -24.31 44.50 19.56
C LYS A 4 -24.36 44.90 18.08
N ASN A 5 -24.11 43.92 17.20
CA ASN A 5 -24.96 43.76 16.02
C ASN A 5 -25.18 42.26 15.72
N LEU A 6 -26.39 41.86 16.01
CA LEU A 6 -27.04 40.60 15.65
C LEU A 6 -27.67 40.82 14.27
N ILE A 7 -27.26 40.09 13.25
CA ILE A 7 -27.97 40.02 11.99
C ILE A 7 -28.52 38.61 11.81
N LEU A 8 -29.83 38.54 12.04
CA LEU A 8 -30.69 37.39 11.76
C LEU A 8 -31.14 37.52 10.31
N ILE A 9 -30.83 36.56 9.44
CA ILE A 9 -31.42 36.45 8.10
C ILE A 9 -32.21 35.15 8.04
N LEU A 10 -33.52 35.29 8.09
CA LEU A 10 -34.51 34.32 7.65
C LEU A 10 -34.60 34.37 6.11
N ALA A 11 -34.60 33.20 5.45
CA ALA A 11 -35.20 33.06 4.13
C ALA A 11 -35.55 31.59 3.87
N THR A 12 -36.75 31.30 4.00
CA THR A 12 -37.84 30.84 3.10
C THR A 12 -37.54 29.60 2.26
N VAL A 13 -38.29 28.57 2.66
CA VAL A 13 -38.59 27.33 1.95
C VAL A 13 -39.42 27.62 0.72
N ALA A 14 -39.06 27.09 -0.43
CA ALA A 14 -39.95 26.91 -1.58
C ALA A 14 -40.05 25.42 -1.94
N VAL A 15 -41.19 24.85 -1.60
CA VAL A 15 -41.67 23.55 -2.05
C VAL A 15 -42.28 23.74 -3.43
N VAL A 16 -41.83 22.97 -4.44
CA VAL A 16 -42.59 22.80 -5.69
C VAL A 16 -42.82 21.31 -5.89
N ALA A 17 -44.05 20.92 -5.65
CA ALA A 17 -44.63 19.66 -6.06
C ALA A 17 -45.03 19.74 -7.54
N GLY A 18 -44.68 18.73 -8.34
CA GLY A 18 -45.10 18.55 -9.71
C GLY A 18 -45.42 17.09 -9.98
N CYS A 19 -46.71 16.74 -9.91
CA CYS A 19 -47.29 15.49 -10.41
C CYS A 19 -47.52 15.55 -11.93
N GLY A 20 -47.42 14.38 -12.60
CA GLY A 20 -47.90 14.17 -13.96
C GLY A 20 -47.38 12.84 -14.49
N SER A 21 -48.06 11.79 -14.36
CA SER A 21 -49.11 11.06 -15.12
C SER A 21 -48.59 10.34 -16.37
N VAL A 22 -48.57 9.01 -16.24
CA VAL A 22 -49.15 7.94 -17.07
C VAL A 22 -49.13 8.10 -18.60
N GLY A 23 -48.57 7.11 -19.28
CA GLY A 23 -48.77 6.79 -20.67
C GLY A 23 -48.34 5.36 -20.95
N GLN A 24 -49.32 4.49 -21.06
CA GLN A 24 -49.22 3.05 -21.33
C GLN A 24 -49.59 2.81 -22.82
N SER A 25 -48.81 2.00 -23.54
CA SER A 25 -49.18 1.14 -24.68
C SER A 25 -47.88 0.53 -25.24
N GLY A 26 -47.65 -0.77 -25.33
CA GLY A 26 -48.42 -1.80 -25.94
C GLY A 26 -47.75 -2.15 -27.28
N GLY A 27 -47.15 -3.35 -27.39
CA GLY A 27 -46.61 -3.85 -28.66
C GLY A 27 -45.78 -5.16 -28.46
N GLU A 28 -46.43 -6.26 -28.71
CA GLU A 28 -45.98 -7.63 -28.71
C GLU A 28 -45.02 -7.94 -29.89
N GLY A 29 -44.31 -9.03 -29.75
CA GLY A 29 -43.74 -9.86 -30.85
C GLY A 29 -42.24 -10.10 -30.60
N GLY A 30 -41.78 -11.21 -30.16
CA GLY A 30 -41.93 -12.57 -30.66
C GLY A 30 -40.59 -12.98 -31.22
N GLY A 31 -39.95 -14.02 -30.68
CA GLY A 31 -38.77 -14.61 -31.29
C GLY A 31 -37.90 -15.34 -30.28
N GLN A 32 -38.35 -16.53 -30.00
CA GLN A 32 -37.64 -17.61 -29.28
C GLN A 32 -36.43 -18.13 -30.06
N ASP A 33 -35.51 -18.70 -29.29
CA ASP A 33 -34.77 -19.92 -29.54
C ASP A 33 -33.59 -19.94 -30.50
N GLN A 34 -32.64 -20.50 -29.99
CA GLN A 34 -31.56 -21.40 -30.49
C GLN A 34 -30.15 -20.81 -30.16
N ALA A 35 -29.27 -21.47 -29.54
CA ALA A 35 -29.12 -22.88 -29.20
C ALA A 35 -27.96 -23.05 -28.23
N GLN A 36 -28.26 -23.73 -27.17
CA GLN A 36 -27.28 -24.60 -26.52
C GLN A 36 -26.93 -25.72 -27.51
N LYS A 37 -25.67 -25.97 -27.65
CA LYS A 37 -25.00 -27.24 -27.93
C LYS A 37 -23.81 -27.07 -28.85
N GLN A 38 -22.67 -27.17 -28.28
CA GLN A 38 -21.67 -28.13 -28.73
C GLN A 38 -20.65 -28.33 -27.62
N GLN A 39 -21.00 -29.27 -26.79
CA GLN A 39 -20.08 -30.04 -25.95
C GLN A 39 -19.43 -31.14 -26.79
N GLN A 40 -18.19 -31.44 -26.43
CA GLN A 40 -17.56 -32.74 -26.46
C GLN A 40 -17.31 -33.40 -27.83
N LYS A 41 -16.07 -33.58 -28.07
CA LYS A 41 -15.33 -34.82 -28.39
C LYS A 41 -14.04 -34.43 -29.10
N GLN A 42 -12.88 -34.76 -28.60
CA GLN A 42 -12.27 -36.07 -28.81
C GLN A 42 -11.07 -36.23 -27.86
N GLN A 43 -11.16 -37.29 -27.10
CA GLN A 43 -10.06 -38.01 -26.48
C GLN A 43 -9.43 -38.97 -27.47
N GLN A 44 -8.15 -39.25 -27.20
CA GLN A 44 -7.40 -40.46 -27.53
C GLN A 44 -6.61 -40.51 -28.86
N LYS A 45 -5.31 -40.62 -28.75
CA LYS A 45 -4.54 -41.88 -28.84
C LYS A 45 -3.05 -41.58 -28.87
N GLN A 46 -2.27 -42.06 -27.88
CA GLN A 46 -1.24 -43.10 -27.87
C GLN A 46 -0.18 -42.96 -29.00
N GLU A 47 1.13 -43.02 -28.79
CA GLU A 47 2.02 -43.97 -28.09
C GLU A 47 3.47 -43.44 -28.21
N THR A 48 4.26 -43.70 -27.19
CA THR A 48 5.74 -43.61 -27.15
C THR A 48 6.43 -44.58 -28.10
N PRO A 49 7.73 -44.44 -28.49
CA PRO A 49 8.81 -44.81 -27.59
C PRO A 49 10.13 -44.01 -27.71
N ASP A 50 10.77 -43.86 -26.55
CA ASP A 50 12.17 -44.07 -26.23
C ASP A 50 13.29 -43.60 -27.18
N LYS A 51 14.06 -42.61 -26.73
CA LYS A 51 15.54 -42.56 -26.92
C LYS A 51 16.19 -41.78 -25.81
N GLN A 52 16.86 -42.53 -24.97
CA GLN A 52 17.87 -42.01 -24.02
C GLN A 52 18.96 -41.20 -24.73
N VAL A 53 19.25 -40.02 -24.23
CA VAL A 53 20.59 -39.42 -24.27
C VAL A 53 20.84 -38.78 -22.90
N ALA A 54 21.89 -39.23 -22.28
CA ALA A 54 22.34 -38.90 -20.97
C ALA A 54 22.95 -37.47 -20.89
N PRO A 55 23.32 -36.98 -19.67
CA PRO A 55 23.17 -35.60 -19.26
C PRO A 55 24.42 -34.77 -19.57
N GLN A 56 24.20 -33.53 -20.00
CA GLN A 56 25.23 -32.49 -19.81
C GLN A 56 24.82 -31.60 -18.66
N GLN A 57 25.57 -31.71 -17.59
CA GLN A 57 25.60 -30.77 -16.50
C GLN A 57 26.00 -29.38 -17.07
N GLY A 58 25.08 -28.47 -17.00
CA GLY A 58 25.32 -27.04 -17.00
C GLY A 58 24.83 -26.55 -15.67
N GLU A 59 25.75 -26.39 -14.72
CA GLU A 59 25.52 -25.66 -13.49
C GLU A 59 25.17 -24.22 -13.90
N GLN A 60 23.88 -23.89 -13.93
CA GLN A 60 23.41 -22.54 -13.70
C GLN A 60 23.09 -22.47 -12.22
N GLU A 61 24.00 -21.85 -11.48
CA GLU A 61 23.69 -21.33 -10.17
C GLU A 61 22.64 -20.22 -10.35
N ASP A 62 21.38 -20.63 -10.29
CA ASP A 62 20.27 -19.75 -9.99
C ASP A 62 20.34 -19.49 -8.48
N SER A 63 21.04 -18.42 -8.10
CA SER A 63 21.03 -17.89 -6.75
C SER A 63 19.73 -17.12 -6.52
N GLY A 64 18.59 -17.83 -6.57
CA GLY A 64 17.37 -17.40 -5.94
C GLY A 64 17.56 -17.54 -4.43
N GLU A 65 18.14 -16.55 -3.75
CA GLU A 65 18.08 -16.47 -2.30
C GLU A 65 16.60 -16.37 -1.91
N THR A 66 16.05 -17.51 -1.49
CA THR A 66 14.76 -17.54 -0.79
C THR A 66 14.95 -16.67 0.45
N GLN A 67 14.28 -15.52 0.50
CA GLN A 67 14.29 -14.64 1.66
C GLN A 67 13.66 -15.42 2.82
N THR A 68 14.51 -15.98 3.65
CA THR A 68 14.09 -16.74 4.82
C THR A 68 13.73 -15.75 5.92
N ALA A 69 12.57 -15.94 6.56
CA ALA A 69 12.21 -15.22 7.78
C ALA A 69 13.37 -15.29 8.76
N VAL A 70 13.71 -14.19 9.38
CA VAL A 70 14.74 -14.14 10.43
C VAL A 70 14.07 -14.09 11.80
N GLU A 71 14.82 -14.49 12.84
CA GLU A 71 14.33 -14.44 14.23
C GLU A 71 13.89 -13.00 14.56
N PRO A 72 12.70 -12.80 15.15
CA PRO A 72 12.27 -11.46 15.59
C PRO A 72 13.28 -10.85 16.58
N PRO A 73 13.49 -9.52 16.53
CA PRO A 73 14.34 -8.84 17.51
C PRO A 73 13.66 -8.80 18.89
N SER A 74 14.42 -8.33 19.89
CA SER A 74 13.96 -8.24 21.30
C SER A 74 12.81 -7.25 21.53
N ASP A 75 12.65 -6.27 20.65
CA ASP A 75 11.55 -5.30 20.60
C ASP A 75 11.23 -4.91 19.16
N ASP A 76 10.13 -4.19 18.95
CA ASP A 76 9.60 -3.80 17.64
C ASP A 76 9.96 -2.36 17.23
N MET A 77 10.92 -1.74 17.92
CA MET A 77 11.43 -0.45 17.48
C MET A 77 12.25 -0.63 16.18
N MET A 78 11.92 0.21 15.21
CA MET A 78 12.64 0.26 13.94
C MET A 78 13.22 1.65 13.72
N LYS A 79 14.21 1.74 12.82
CA LYS A 79 14.70 3.01 12.29
C LYS A 79 14.54 3.02 10.78
N LEU A 80 14.17 4.18 10.25
CA LEU A 80 13.98 4.39 8.82
C LEU A 80 15.04 5.32 8.25
N THR A 81 15.61 4.94 7.13
CA THR A 81 16.47 5.80 6.31
C THR A 81 16.02 5.73 4.87
N VAL A 82 15.80 6.88 4.24
CA VAL A 82 15.45 6.97 2.83
C VAL A 82 16.40 7.99 2.18
N PRO A 83 17.45 7.54 1.47
CA PRO A 83 18.52 8.43 0.99
C PRO A 83 18.04 9.61 0.14
N LYS A 84 16.93 9.42 -0.58
CA LYS A 84 16.36 10.45 -1.45
C LYS A 84 15.45 11.44 -0.73
N MET A 85 15.08 11.16 0.52
CA MET A 85 14.28 12.06 1.37
C MET A 85 15.20 12.83 2.32
N ALA A 86 15.10 14.17 2.30
CA ALA A 86 16.03 15.04 3.05
C ALA A 86 15.94 14.85 4.56
N GLU A 87 14.73 14.59 5.06
CA GLU A 87 14.42 14.57 6.51
C GLU A 87 14.38 13.16 7.12
N ILE A 88 14.58 12.08 6.34
CA ILE A 88 14.51 10.69 6.85
C ILE A 88 15.90 10.05 6.88
N LYS A 89 16.56 10.14 8.04
CA LYS A 89 17.96 9.70 8.26
C LYS A 89 18.13 9.03 9.61
N ASP A 90 17.91 7.73 9.69
CA ASP A 90 18.02 6.93 10.92
C ASP A 90 16.95 7.31 11.98
N ASP A 91 15.75 7.70 11.50
CA ASP A 91 14.67 8.16 12.35
C ASP A 91 13.96 6.98 13.02
N GLU A 92 13.67 7.12 14.32
CA GLU A 92 12.92 6.13 15.09
C GLU A 92 11.48 6.02 14.62
N ILE A 93 11.03 4.78 14.40
CA ILE A 93 9.68 4.45 13.92
C ILE A 93 9.00 3.55 14.95
N PRO A 94 8.22 4.13 15.87
CA PRO A 94 7.45 3.35 16.82
C PRO A 94 6.27 2.65 16.14
N THR A 95 5.83 1.53 16.75
CA THR A 95 4.60 0.84 16.33
C THR A 95 3.40 1.41 17.08
N GLY A 96 2.36 1.83 16.35
CA GLY A 96 1.17 2.44 16.92
C GLY A 96 -0.08 2.33 16.06
N LEU A 97 -1.21 2.77 16.61
CA LEU A 97 -2.45 2.86 15.85
C LEU A 97 -2.39 4.03 14.86
N GLY A 98 -2.98 3.87 13.69
CA GLY A 98 -3.11 4.95 12.69
C GLY A 98 -3.90 6.17 13.16
N THR A 99 -4.47 6.12 14.37
CA THR A 99 -5.21 7.21 15.02
C THR A 99 -4.46 7.79 16.23
N ASP A 100 -3.23 7.37 16.48
CA ASP A 100 -2.43 7.88 17.59
C ASP A 100 -1.78 9.21 17.22
N GLU A 101 -2.50 10.31 17.47
CA GLU A 101 -2.06 11.65 17.14
C GLU A 101 -0.75 12.06 17.85
N THR A 102 -0.43 11.47 19.01
CA THR A 102 0.80 11.77 19.74
C THR A 102 2.01 11.22 19.01
N LEU A 103 1.93 9.97 18.56
CA LEU A 103 3.01 9.37 17.77
C LEU A 103 3.21 10.11 16.45
N PHE A 104 2.14 10.46 15.76
CA PHE A 104 2.23 11.23 14.50
C PHE A 104 2.69 12.68 14.71
N HIS A 105 2.51 13.23 15.89
CA HIS A 105 3.05 14.56 16.21
C HIS A 105 4.56 14.50 16.44
N ASP A 106 5.03 13.54 17.20
CA ASP A 106 6.40 13.54 17.73
C ASP A 106 7.41 12.87 16.77
N TYR A 107 7.03 11.80 16.09
CA TYR A 107 7.94 10.99 15.26
C TYR A 107 7.79 11.28 13.76
N ALA A 108 8.88 11.06 13.03
CA ALA A 108 8.93 11.21 11.57
C ALA A 108 7.91 10.31 10.85
N GLY A 109 7.70 9.10 11.37
CA GLY A 109 6.71 8.14 10.89
C GLY A 109 6.30 7.16 11.97
N VAL A 110 5.20 6.45 11.73
CA VAL A 110 4.64 5.45 12.63
C VAL A 110 4.40 4.17 11.86
N HIS A 111 4.94 3.05 12.32
CA HIS A 111 4.58 1.72 11.83
C HIS A 111 3.17 1.39 12.29
N ILE A 112 2.30 1.08 11.34
CA ILE A 112 0.88 0.84 11.65
C ILE A 112 0.69 -0.53 12.28
N LYS A 113 0.20 -0.52 13.50
CA LYS A 113 -0.08 -1.75 14.28
C LYS A 113 -0.97 -2.72 13.49
N HIS A 114 -0.66 -4.00 13.56
CA HIS A 114 -1.30 -5.10 12.84
C HIS A 114 -0.93 -5.19 11.35
N THR A 115 0.06 -4.46 10.90
CA THR A 115 0.76 -4.75 9.64
C THR A 115 2.02 -5.57 9.91
N GLY A 116 2.66 -6.11 8.87
CA GLY A 116 3.82 -7.01 9.04
C GLY A 116 5.10 -6.28 9.41
N PHE A 117 6.11 -7.05 9.82
CA PHE A 117 7.44 -6.57 10.18
C PHE A 117 8.51 -7.03 9.18
N PRO A 118 9.68 -6.35 9.12
CA PRO A 118 10.74 -6.68 8.16
C PRO A 118 11.28 -8.11 8.28
N TRP A 119 11.21 -8.72 9.46
CA TRP A 119 11.72 -10.07 9.76
C TRP A 119 10.73 -11.20 9.45
N GLU A 120 9.53 -10.88 8.97
CA GLU A 120 8.55 -11.86 8.53
C GLU A 120 8.81 -12.26 7.07
N GLU A 121 8.46 -13.50 6.70
CA GLU A 121 8.65 -13.99 5.33
C GLU A 121 7.71 -13.28 4.33
N GLU A 122 6.45 -13.07 4.71
CA GLU A 122 5.46 -12.33 3.94
C GLU A 122 4.93 -11.17 4.78
N ALA A 123 5.21 -9.95 4.37
CA ALA A 123 4.88 -8.77 5.13
C ALA A 123 4.50 -7.57 4.26
N ASN A 124 3.72 -6.67 4.85
CA ASN A 124 3.64 -5.28 4.42
C ASN A 124 4.02 -4.41 5.62
N VAL A 125 5.28 -4.00 5.69
CA VAL A 125 5.76 -3.07 6.73
C VAL A 125 5.21 -1.69 6.42
N TYR A 126 4.06 -1.36 7.01
CA TYR A 126 3.34 -0.15 6.65
C TYR A 126 3.69 1.01 7.58
N ILE A 127 4.38 2.03 7.04
CA ILE A 127 4.83 3.21 7.77
C ILE A 127 4.13 4.44 7.20
N ALA A 128 3.40 5.15 8.06
CA ALA A 128 2.72 6.38 7.71
C ALA A 128 3.40 7.60 8.37
N GLY A 129 3.50 8.70 7.65
CA GLY A 129 4.06 9.96 8.14
C GLY A 129 3.36 11.18 7.55
N HIS A 130 3.50 12.30 8.21
CA HIS A 130 2.95 13.57 7.75
C HIS A 130 3.68 14.13 6.52
N ARG A 131 2.92 14.75 5.62
CA ARG A 131 3.50 15.51 4.50
C ARG A 131 4.13 16.81 4.98
N LEU A 132 3.43 17.56 5.83
CA LEU A 132 3.91 18.80 6.44
C LEU A 132 4.40 18.60 7.88
N GLY A 133 3.63 17.89 8.70
CA GLY A 133 3.93 17.67 10.11
C GLY A 133 3.91 18.94 10.95
N PHE A 134 4.63 18.93 12.06
CA PHE A 134 4.62 19.99 13.08
C PHE A 134 6.02 20.57 13.28
N GLU A 135 6.16 21.89 13.16
CA GLU A 135 7.45 22.57 13.35
C GLU A 135 8.04 22.25 14.73
N GLY A 136 9.31 21.90 14.75
CA GLY A 136 10.05 21.60 15.98
C GLY A 136 9.92 20.16 16.48
N THR A 137 9.30 19.27 15.71
CA THR A 137 9.24 17.82 15.95
C THR A 137 9.85 17.07 14.79
N ASP A 138 10.12 15.76 14.96
CA ASP A 138 10.65 14.91 13.89
C ASP A 138 9.64 14.69 12.77
N SER A 139 8.34 14.94 13.02
CA SER A 139 7.30 14.85 11.99
C SER A 139 7.35 15.96 10.95
N HIS A 140 8.08 17.07 11.23
CA HIS A 140 8.12 18.24 10.36
C HIS A 140 8.78 17.92 9.02
N LEU A 141 8.01 18.03 7.93
CA LEU A 141 8.43 17.74 6.55
C LEU A 141 8.99 16.33 6.33
N ALA A 142 8.81 15.42 7.30
CA ALA A 142 9.40 14.09 7.27
C ALA A 142 9.13 13.34 5.94
N PHE A 143 7.88 13.35 5.47
CA PHE A 143 7.49 12.70 4.22
C PHE A 143 7.22 13.68 3.07
N TRP A 144 7.82 14.89 3.15
CA TRP A 144 7.66 15.91 2.11
C TRP A 144 8.11 15.42 0.74
N ASP A 145 9.27 14.76 0.68
CA ASP A 145 9.90 14.32 -0.56
C ASP A 145 9.44 12.93 -1.03
N LEU A 146 8.45 12.30 -0.37
CA LEU A 146 8.01 10.95 -0.71
C LEU A 146 7.59 10.79 -2.19
N ASN A 147 7.08 11.85 -2.82
CA ASN A 147 6.74 11.84 -4.25
C ASN A 147 7.95 11.81 -5.18
N GLU A 148 9.13 12.16 -4.69
CA GLU A 148 10.37 12.19 -5.48
C GLU A 148 10.98 10.79 -5.65
N LEU A 149 10.59 9.81 -4.81
CA LEU A 149 11.07 8.44 -4.98
C LEU A 149 10.59 7.87 -6.32
N GLU A 150 11.46 7.12 -6.99
CA GLU A 150 11.21 6.44 -8.26
C GLU A 150 11.52 4.95 -8.13
N GLU A 151 11.08 4.15 -9.09
CA GLU A 151 11.46 2.73 -9.16
C GLU A 151 12.98 2.58 -9.19
N GLY A 152 13.50 1.69 -8.33
CA GLY A 152 14.93 1.47 -8.14
C GLY A 152 15.54 2.28 -6.99
N ASP A 153 14.83 3.24 -6.38
CA ASP A 153 15.32 3.92 -5.18
C ASP A 153 15.26 3.00 -3.96
N GLU A 154 16.20 3.18 -3.05
CA GLU A 154 16.33 2.33 -1.86
C GLU A 154 15.65 2.95 -0.63
N ILE A 155 15.09 2.06 0.19
CA ILE A 155 14.51 2.35 1.51
C ILE A 155 15.18 1.39 2.48
N TYR A 156 15.71 1.89 3.59
CA TYR A 156 16.35 1.07 4.61
C TYR A 156 15.55 1.08 5.91
N ILE A 157 15.33 -0.10 6.44
CA ILE A 157 14.83 -0.28 7.80
C ILE A 157 15.91 -0.98 8.61
N THR A 158 16.17 -0.49 9.82
CA THR A 158 17.08 -1.12 10.77
C THR A 158 16.27 -1.50 12.01
N ASP A 159 16.37 -2.75 12.46
CA ASP A 159 15.72 -3.21 13.68
C ASP A 159 16.54 -2.90 14.95
N SER A 160 15.99 -3.22 16.11
CA SER A 160 16.64 -2.96 17.41
C SER A 160 17.93 -3.78 17.65
N GLU A 161 18.18 -4.81 16.87
CA GLU A 161 19.42 -5.60 16.91
C GLU A 161 20.45 -5.15 15.85
N GLY A 162 20.14 -4.09 15.10
CA GLY A 162 21.03 -3.50 14.10
C GLY A 162 21.01 -4.21 12.75
N ARG A 163 20.10 -5.18 12.52
CA ARG A 163 19.94 -5.78 11.18
C ARG A 163 19.33 -4.75 10.25
N LYS A 164 19.92 -4.62 9.08
CA LYS A 164 19.49 -3.70 8.04
C LYS A 164 18.75 -4.44 6.93
N TYR A 165 17.54 -4.01 6.68
CA TYR A 165 16.65 -4.49 5.62
C TYR A 165 16.64 -3.47 4.49
N THR A 166 17.11 -3.86 3.31
CA THR A 166 17.12 -3.01 2.11
C THR A 166 15.94 -3.35 1.22
N TYR A 167 15.08 -2.36 1.01
CA TYR A 167 13.95 -2.45 0.09
C TYR A 167 14.23 -1.60 -1.15
N VAL A 168 13.81 -2.09 -2.32
CA VAL A 168 13.90 -1.35 -3.58
C VAL A 168 12.51 -0.97 -4.05
N VAL A 169 12.31 0.30 -4.34
CA VAL A 169 11.02 0.84 -4.78
C VAL A 169 10.63 0.20 -6.12
N PHE A 170 9.41 -0.33 -6.18
CA PHE A 170 8.85 -0.93 -7.40
C PHE A 170 7.52 -0.30 -7.84
N LYS A 171 6.87 0.49 -6.98
CA LYS A 171 5.54 1.04 -7.33
C LYS A 171 5.16 2.26 -6.50
N LYS A 172 4.51 3.23 -7.16
CA LYS A 172 3.75 4.30 -6.50
C LYS A 172 2.25 4.12 -6.73
N VAL A 173 1.44 4.40 -5.72
CA VAL A 173 -0.03 4.25 -5.76
C VAL A 173 -0.68 5.46 -5.09
N ILE A 174 -1.79 5.92 -5.66
CA ILE A 174 -2.70 6.85 -4.98
C ILE A 174 -3.92 6.05 -4.53
N ALA A 175 -4.27 6.15 -3.26
CA ALA A 175 -5.41 5.48 -2.66
C ALA A 175 -6.29 6.46 -1.88
N THR A 176 -7.58 6.16 -1.77
CA THR A 176 -8.47 6.88 -0.86
C THR A 176 -8.24 6.41 0.58
N PRO A 177 -8.54 7.25 1.60
CA PRO A 177 -8.36 6.88 3.01
C PRO A 177 -9.16 5.63 3.43
N GLU A 178 -10.26 5.33 2.76
CA GLU A 178 -11.15 4.20 3.03
C GLU A 178 -10.62 2.87 2.47
N ASN A 179 -9.63 2.93 1.59
CA ASN A 179 -9.06 1.73 0.98
C ASN A 179 -8.11 1.01 1.95
N LEU A 180 -8.67 0.28 2.90
CA LEU A 180 -7.89 -0.50 3.88
C LEU A 180 -7.17 -1.70 3.25
N GLY A 181 -7.52 -2.10 2.04
CA GLY A 181 -6.82 -3.18 1.32
C GLY A 181 -5.35 -2.87 1.03
N VAL A 182 -4.94 -1.59 1.10
CA VAL A 182 -3.53 -1.20 0.94
C VAL A 182 -2.63 -1.65 2.10
N LEU A 183 -3.21 -2.00 3.25
CA LEU A 183 -2.50 -2.49 4.44
C LEU A 183 -2.12 -3.98 4.32
N ALA A 184 -2.83 -4.73 3.48
CA ALA A 184 -2.59 -6.16 3.32
C ALA A 184 -1.21 -6.44 2.68
N PRO A 185 -0.56 -7.55 3.04
CA PRO A 185 0.65 -8.01 2.37
C PRO A 185 0.36 -8.36 0.91
N LEU A 186 1.40 -8.47 0.11
CA LEU A 186 1.34 -9.06 -1.23
C LEU A 186 1.82 -10.50 -1.14
N GLU A 187 1.05 -11.42 -1.71
CA GLU A 187 1.35 -12.86 -1.68
C GLU A 187 2.81 -13.16 -2.07
N GLY A 188 3.51 -13.89 -1.20
CA GLY A 188 4.88 -14.32 -1.38
C GLY A 188 5.92 -13.19 -1.33
N LYS A 189 5.59 -12.00 -0.79
CA LYS A 189 6.50 -10.85 -0.76
C LYS A 189 6.59 -10.22 0.61
N ASN A 190 7.80 -9.82 0.98
CA ASN A 190 8.03 -8.87 2.05
C ASN A 190 8.20 -7.48 1.42
N ILE A 191 7.28 -6.57 1.72
CA ILE A 191 7.29 -5.21 1.19
C ILE A 191 7.27 -4.17 2.30
N VAL A 192 7.82 -3.00 2.03
CA VAL A 192 7.56 -1.78 2.79
C VAL A 192 6.58 -0.90 2.02
N THR A 193 5.65 -0.28 2.73
CA THR A 193 4.79 0.78 2.19
C THR A 193 5.00 2.05 3.00
N LEU A 194 5.54 3.09 2.38
CA LEU A 194 5.60 4.43 2.95
C LEU A 194 4.37 5.23 2.50
N GLN A 195 3.65 5.82 3.45
CA GLN A 195 2.43 6.58 3.19
C GLN A 195 2.51 8.02 3.67
N THR A 196 2.02 8.94 2.85
CA THR A 196 1.68 10.31 3.26
C THR A 196 0.42 10.82 2.56
N CYS A 197 -0.02 12.04 2.90
CA CYS A 197 -1.15 12.68 2.20
C CYS A 197 -0.72 13.24 0.85
N THR A 198 -1.64 13.27 -0.12
CA THR A 198 -1.42 13.96 -1.40
C THR A 198 -1.50 15.47 -1.24
N LEU A 199 -0.82 16.20 -2.14
CA LEU A 199 -0.97 17.64 -2.28
C LEU A 199 -1.88 17.97 -3.49
N PRO A 200 -2.55 19.13 -3.50
CA PRO A 200 -2.56 20.20 -2.49
C PRO A 200 -3.65 20.05 -1.42
N ASP A 201 -4.56 19.10 -1.59
CA ASP A 201 -5.84 19.01 -0.87
C ASP A 201 -5.83 18.01 0.31
N TYR A 202 -4.79 17.20 0.44
CA TYR A 202 -4.64 16.14 1.46
C TYR A 202 -5.75 15.08 1.45
N VAL A 203 -6.56 15.01 0.40
CA VAL A 203 -7.73 14.12 0.31
C VAL A 203 -7.32 12.66 0.20
N ASN A 204 -6.33 12.36 -0.63
CA ASN A 204 -5.86 11.00 -0.87
C ASN A 204 -4.55 10.69 -0.14
N ARG A 205 -4.10 9.45 -0.28
CA ARG A 205 -2.84 8.93 0.25
C ARG A 205 -1.91 8.59 -0.91
N LEU A 206 -0.72 9.15 -0.86
CA LEU A 206 0.40 8.72 -1.70
C LEU A 206 1.09 7.56 -0.99
N LEU A 207 1.24 6.44 -1.67
CA LEU A 207 1.92 5.24 -1.22
C LEU A 207 3.12 4.99 -2.13
N VAL A 208 4.29 4.76 -1.54
CA VAL A 208 5.48 4.25 -2.23
C VAL A 208 5.78 2.88 -1.66
N ARG A 209 5.92 1.87 -2.53
CA ARG A 209 6.15 0.48 -2.16
C ARG A 209 7.51 0.02 -2.62
N GLY A 210 8.29 -0.52 -1.70
CA GLY A 210 9.54 -1.23 -1.95
C GLY A 210 9.42 -2.71 -1.63
N GLU A 211 10.10 -3.57 -2.38
CA GLU A 211 10.22 -5.01 -2.13
C GLU A 211 11.56 -5.28 -1.43
N LEU A 212 11.57 -6.16 -0.44
CA LEU A 212 12.78 -6.55 0.26
C LEU A 212 13.74 -7.24 -0.71
N GLU A 213 14.97 -6.73 -0.79
CA GLU A 213 16.02 -7.28 -1.66
C GLU A 213 17.13 -7.93 -0.83
N LYS A 214 17.45 -7.36 0.33
CA LYS A 214 18.62 -7.79 1.11
C LYS A 214 18.41 -7.59 2.60
N ILE A 215 18.97 -8.54 3.40
CA ILE A 215 19.10 -8.44 4.86
C ILE A 215 20.59 -8.52 5.20
N GLU A 216 21.10 -7.53 5.94
CA GLU A 216 22.47 -7.47 6.41
C GLU A 216 22.49 -7.55 7.93
N GLN A 217 23.34 -8.43 8.47
CA GLN A 217 23.58 -8.49 9.92
C GLN A 217 24.47 -7.31 10.34
N ALA A 218 24.26 -6.81 11.57
CA ALA A 218 25.11 -5.78 12.16
C ALA A 218 26.53 -6.26 12.43
#